data_c102df139542b3823cf818fe0ff49352
#
_entry.id   c102df139542b3823cf818fe0ff49352
#
_cell.length_a   1.000
_cell.length_b   1.000
_cell.length_c   1.000
_cell.angle_alpha   90.00
_cell.angle_beta   90.00
_cell.angle_gamma   90.00
#
_symmetry.space_group_name_H-M   'P 1'
#
loop_
_entity.id
_entity.type
_entity.pdbx_description
1 polymer ?
#
loop_
_entity_poly.entity_id
_entity_poly.type
_entity_poly.pdbx_seq_one_letter_code
_entity_poly.pdbx_strand_id
1 'polypeptide(L)'
;MLSRRTALLAPLAAPLAGLVPSLEGAPGKMNLSIHLTTSQGAGYQKALEGWAKAGIRYVEITDRGLDDFLKTNDIPAAKRVISDNGLTVVSCASVLQDFWNQNPGFANQLETWKKRCEQFASLGSPRIYCPSTTNRKVTAEDYKAAPDAIRQAGDVAKQFNLISMIEFARSSTLIATLSTSLNLIRAAAHPNVHPMLDCYHFWSGMGKFEDLDLLKPGELAHVHFQDTPDIPRELFSQTTRLIPGDGITPLDRILRKLAEKGYEGALSVELFLPELQQGDPQQVATQIRTKCEAVMKKAGVL
;
A
#
# COMPACT_ATOMS: atom_id res chain seq x y z
N MET A 1 -32.11 59.99 -9.70
CA MET A 1 -31.35 59.04 -10.52
C MET A 1 -30.48 58.21 -9.62
N LEU A 2 -30.93 56.99 -9.27
CA LEU A 2 -30.24 56.07 -8.37
C LEU A 2 -29.54 55.01 -9.23
N SER A 3 -28.22 54.98 -9.18
CA SER A 3 -27.34 54.02 -9.87
C SER A 3 -27.38 52.67 -9.07
N ARG A 4 -27.84 51.60 -9.68
CA ARG A 4 -27.71 50.24 -9.17
C ARG A 4 -26.33 49.70 -9.50
N ARG A 5 -25.50 49.47 -8.45
CA ARG A 5 -24.29 48.69 -8.57
C ARG A 5 -24.63 47.20 -8.48
N THR A 6 -24.46 46.49 -9.57
CA THR A 6 -24.58 45.03 -9.64
C THR A 6 -23.28 44.43 -9.08
N ALA A 7 -23.34 43.78 -7.93
CA ALA A 7 -22.26 42.98 -7.39
C ALA A 7 -22.21 41.64 -8.09
N LEU A 8 -21.18 41.37 -8.85
CA LEU A 8 -20.88 40.03 -9.40
C LEU A 8 -20.32 39.16 -8.26
N LEU A 9 -21.15 38.20 -7.84
CA LEU A 9 -20.70 37.09 -6.98
C LEU A 9 -19.92 36.09 -7.85
N ALA A 10 -18.60 36.01 -7.62
CA ALA A 10 -17.78 34.94 -8.17
C ALA A 10 -18.11 33.63 -7.44
N PRO A 11 -18.22 32.50 -8.14
CA PRO A 11 -18.43 31.23 -7.47
C PRO A 11 -17.15 30.81 -6.73
N LEU A 12 -17.25 30.59 -5.43
CA LEU A 12 -16.24 29.93 -4.62
C LEU A 12 -16.11 28.48 -5.15
N ALA A 13 -15.01 28.21 -5.81
CA ALA A 13 -14.63 26.83 -6.11
C ALA A 13 -14.31 26.12 -4.78
N ALA A 14 -15.15 25.20 -4.37
CA ALA A 14 -14.86 24.29 -3.28
C ALA A 14 -13.63 23.43 -3.66
N PRO A 15 -12.68 23.19 -2.73
CA PRO A 15 -11.60 22.26 -3.01
C PRO A 15 -12.17 20.86 -3.25
N LEU A 16 -11.90 20.30 -4.41
CA LEU A 16 -12.09 18.87 -4.68
C LEU A 16 -11.18 18.11 -3.69
N ALA A 17 -11.79 17.65 -2.58
CA ALA A 17 -11.17 16.62 -1.77
C ALA A 17 -10.89 15.43 -2.70
N GLY A 18 -9.61 15.07 -2.84
CA GLY A 18 -9.20 13.95 -3.67
C GLY A 18 -9.87 12.68 -3.16
N LEU A 19 -10.93 12.26 -3.83
CA LEU A 19 -11.57 10.97 -3.62
C LEU A 19 -10.53 9.91 -3.99
N VAL A 20 -10.19 9.05 -3.03
CA VAL A 20 -9.49 7.79 -3.31
C VAL A 20 -10.33 7.05 -4.35
N PRO A 21 -9.79 6.75 -5.55
CA PRO A 21 -10.58 6.02 -6.53
C PRO A 21 -11.03 4.70 -5.90
N SER A 22 -12.33 4.53 -5.69
CA SER A 22 -12.89 3.23 -5.32
C SER A 22 -12.62 2.28 -6.48
N LEU A 23 -12.00 1.14 -6.21
CA LEU A 23 -12.07 0.01 -7.13
C LEU A 23 -13.55 -0.35 -7.23
N GLU A 24 -14.10 -0.41 -8.46
CA GLU A 24 -15.52 -0.69 -8.68
C GLU A 24 -15.89 -2.05 -8.07
N GLY A 25 -16.32 -2.03 -6.82
CA GLY A 25 -16.86 -3.17 -6.06
C GLY A 25 -18.24 -2.80 -5.49
N ALA A 26 -19.08 -3.78 -5.24
CA ALA A 26 -20.30 -3.54 -4.50
C ALA A 26 -19.96 -2.96 -3.11
N PRO A 27 -20.78 -2.06 -2.52
CA PRO A 27 -20.52 -1.44 -1.23
C PRO A 27 -20.13 -2.46 -0.16
N GLY A 28 -18.99 -2.24 0.53
CA GLY A 28 -18.43 -3.14 1.54
C GLY A 28 -17.64 -4.31 0.98
N LYS A 29 -17.42 -4.41 -0.34
CA LYS A 29 -16.63 -5.48 -0.97
C LYS A 29 -15.18 -5.07 -1.11
N MET A 30 -14.28 -6.02 -0.79
CA MET A 30 -12.84 -5.86 -0.94
C MET A 30 -12.31 -6.81 -2.01
N ASN A 31 -11.21 -6.47 -2.67
CA ASN A 31 -10.66 -7.24 -3.76
C ASN A 31 -9.35 -7.92 -3.34
N LEU A 32 -9.22 -9.22 -3.61
CA LEU A 32 -7.97 -9.92 -3.35
C LEU A 32 -6.90 -9.53 -4.37
N SER A 33 -5.73 -9.14 -3.89
CA SER A 33 -4.52 -8.84 -4.64
C SER A 33 -3.35 -9.67 -4.15
N ILE A 34 -2.32 -9.85 -4.99
CA ILE A 34 -1.06 -10.45 -4.58
C ILE A 34 0.08 -9.47 -4.88
N HIS A 35 0.96 -9.31 -3.90
CA HIS A 35 2.18 -8.51 -4.00
C HIS A 35 3.32 -9.30 -4.63
N LEU A 36 4.08 -8.69 -5.56
CA LEU A 36 5.07 -9.38 -6.40
C LEU A 36 6.18 -10.09 -5.61
N THR A 37 6.50 -9.64 -4.42
CA THR A 37 7.45 -10.32 -3.52
C THR A 37 7.05 -11.77 -3.24
N THR A 38 5.75 -12.08 -3.20
CA THR A 38 5.23 -13.42 -2.86
C THR A 38 5.65 -14.51 -3.85
N SER A 39 5.93 -14.17 -5.13
CA SER A 39 6.45 -15.09 -6.14
C SER A 39 7.72 -14.53 -6.81
N GLN A 40 8.56 -13.83 -6.06
CA GLN A 40 9.72 -13.10 -6.58
C GLN A 40 10.68 -13.99 -7.37
N GLY A 41 10.88 -15.26 -6.98
CA GLY A 41 11.78 -16.20 -7.64
C GLY A 41 11.34 -16.55 -9.07
N ALA A 42 10.06 -16.46 -9.39
CA ALA A 42 9.55 -16.68 -10.74
C ALA A 42 9.82 -15.49 -11.69
N GLY A 43 10.10 -14.31 -11.14
CA GLY A 43 10.25 -13.06 -11.88
C GLY A 43 8.90 -12.46 -12.33
N TYR A 44 8.96 -11.21 -12.80
CA TYR A 44 7.80 -10.37 -13.10
C TYR A 44 6.74 -11.06 -13.99
N GLN A 45 7.15 -11.49 -15.19
CA GLN A 45 6.22 -12.02 -16.20
C GLN A 45 5.58 -13.33 -15.74
N LYS A 46 6.38 -14.33 -15.32
CA LYS A 46 5.86 -15.64 -14.93
C LYS A 46 4.97 -15.57 -13.70
N ALA A 47 5.29 -14.69 -12.73
CA ALA A 47 4.46 -14.47 -11.56
C ALA A 47 3.07 -13.98 -11.97
N LEU A 48 3.00 -12.91 -12.77
CA LEU A 48 1.74 -12.31 -13.20
C LEU A 48 0.90 -13.25 -14.08
N GLU A 49 1.52 -13.97 -15.02
CA GLU A 49 0.85 -14.99 -15.85
C GLU A 49 0.27 -16.12 -14.99
N GLY A 50 1.04 -16.63 -14.02
CA GLY A 50 0.59 -17.70 -13.13
C GLY A 50 -0.58 -17.25 -12.25
N TRP A 51 -0.52 -16.04 -11.71
CA TRP A 51 -1.60 -15.49 -10.89
C TRP A 51 -2.89 -15.27 -11.69
N ALA A 52 -2.78 -14.75 -12.92
CA ALA A 52 -3.94 -14.61 -13.81
C ALA A 52 -4.61 -15.96 -14.11
N LYS A 53 -3.82 -17.02 -14.36
CA LYS A 53 -4.32 -18.41 -14.54
C LYS A 53 -5.02 -18.94 -13.29
N ALA A 54 -4.58 -18.55 -12.09
CA ALA A 54 -5.24 -18.89 -10.82
C ALA A 54 -6.51 -18.04 -10.57
N GLY A 55 -6.85 -17.10 -11.45
CA GLY A 55 -8.03 -16.24 -11.34
C GLY A 55 -7.82 -14.98 -10.49
N ILE A 56 -6.59 -14.62 -10.13
CA ILE A 56 -6.26 -13.33 -9.55
C ILE A 56 -6.45 -12.25 -10.63
N ARG A 57 -7.02 -11.12 -10.24
CA ARG A 57 -7.25 -9.96 -11.14
C ARG A 57 -6.53 -8.71 -10.72
N TYR A 58 -6.19 -8.59 -9.44
CA TYR A 58 -5.54 -7.42 -8.87
C TYR A 58 -4.13 -7.78 -8.41
N VAL A 59 -3.17 -6.92 -8.72
CA VAL A 59 -1.75 -7.18 -8.45
C VAL A 59 -1.06 -5.94 -7.92
N GLU A 60 -0.03 -6.16 -7.15
CA GLU A 60 0.84 -5.12 -6.63
C GLU A 60 2.27 -5.34 -7.10
N ILE A 61 2.85 -4.32 -7.71
CA ILE A 61 4.16 -4.39 -8.37
C ILE A 61 5.24 -3.83 -7.44
N THR A 62 6.43 -4.42 -7.46
CA THR A 62 7.61 -3.93 -6.73
C THR A 62 8.61 -3.27 -7.66
N ASP A 63 9.35 -2.27 -7.14
CA ASP A 63 10.47 -1.64 -7.85
C ASP A 63 11.52 -2.68 -8.26
N ARG A 64 11.91 -3.58 -7.34
CA ARG A 64 12.88 -4.64 -7.62
C ARG A 64 12.40 -5.58 -8.72
N GLY A 65 11.16 -6.06 -8.66
CA GLY A 65 10.63 -6.97 -9.67
C GLY A 65 10.52 -6.31 -11.05
N LEU A 66 10.15 -5.04 -11.08
CA LEU A 66 10.13 -4.24 -12.31
C LEU A 66 11.54 -4.00 -12.84
N ASP A 67 12.50 -3.60 -12.00
CA ASP A 67 13.89 -3.36 -12.38
C ASP A 67 14.54 -4.61 -12.98
N ASP A 68 14.31 -5.77 -12.37
CA ASP A 68 14.83 -7.04 -12.88
C ASP A 68 14.26 -7.37 -14.27
N PHE A 69 12.98 -7.10 -14.48
CA PHE A 69 12.34 -7.27 -15.80
C PHE A 69 12.89 -6.28 -16.84
N LEU A 70 13.12 -5.03 -16.44
CA LEU A 70 13.62 -3.97 -17.32
C LEU A 70 15.10 -4.11 -17.71
N LYS A 71 15.85 -5.06 -17.14
CA LYS A 71 17.22 -5.37 -17.61
C LYS A 71 17.25 -5.87 -19.05
N THR A 72 16.18 -6.50 -19.50
CA THR A 72 16.08 -7.10 -20.83
C THR A 72 14.82 -6.68 -21.60
N ASN A 73 13.96 -5.86 -20.99
CA ASN A 73 12.69 -5.41 -21.54
C ASN A 73 12.50 -3.90 -21.31
N ASP A 74 11.36 -3.38 -21.70
CA ASP A 74 10.97 -1.97 -21.53
C ASP A 74 9.63 -1.83 -20.78
N ILE A 75 9.27 -0.60 -20.41
CA ILE A 75 7.99 -0.29 -19.75
C ILE A 75 6.77 -0.70 -20.60
N PRO A 76 6.72 -0.45 -21.91
CA PRO A 76 5.65 -0.96 -22.76
C PRO A 76 5.49 -2.49 -22.69
N ALA A 77 6.59 -3.26 -22.64
CA ALA A 77 6.52 -4.71 -22.46
C ALA A 77 5.98 -5.10 -21.08
N ALA A 78 6.42 -4.44 -20.01
CA ALA A 78 5.88 -4.65 -18.67
C ALA A 78 4.37 -4.38 -18.61
N LYS A 79 3.91 -3.30 -19.25
CA LYS A 79 2.49 -2.97 -19.37
C LYS A 79 1.70 -4.02 -20.15
N ARG A 80 2.26 -4.55 -21.25
CA ARG A 80 1.62 -5.64 -22.01
C ARG A 80 1.43 -6.88 -21.17
N VAL A 81 2.41 -7.30 -20.37
CA VAL A 81 2.23 -8.45 -19.46
C VAL A 81 1.01 -8.28 -18.57
N ILE A 82 0.75 -7.06 -18.05
CA ILE A 82 -0.42 -6.76 -17.24
C ILE A 82 -1.71 -6.85 -18.08
N SER A 83 -1.76 -6.12 -19.19
CA SER A 83 -2.97 -6.01 -20.02
C SER A 83 -3.38 -7.33 -20.66
N ASP A 84 -2.42 -8.09 -21.21
CA ASP A 84 -2.67 -9.34 -21.94
C ASP A 84 -3.17 -10.45 -20.99
N ASN A 85 -2.88 -10.33 -19.71
CA ASN A 85 -3.38 -11.23 -18.67
C ASN A 85 -4.65 -10.71 -17.94
N GLY A 86 -5.21 -9.58 -18.38
CA GLY A 86 -6.41 -9.00 -17.79
C GLY A 86 -6.24 -8.61 -16.31
N LEU A 87 -5.03 -8.16 -15.94
CA LEU A 87 -4.68 -7.76 -14.59
C LEU A 87 -4.85 -6.24 -14.40
N THR A 88 -5.14 -5.85 -13.18
CA THR A 88 -5.22 -4.46 -12.74
C THR A 88 -4.17 -4.22 -11.64
N VAL A 89 -3.31 -3.23 -11.82
CA VAL A 89 -2.37 -2.80 -10.79
C VAL A 89 -3.11 -1.96 -9.76
N VAL A 90 -3.05 -2.35 -8.49
CA VAL A 90 -3.74 -1.65 -7.40
C VAL A 90 -2.82 -0.73 -6.60
N SER A 91 -1.54 -1.05 -6.55
CA SER A 91 -0.49 -0.29 -5.87
C SER A 91 0.89 -0.72 -6.38
N CYS A 92 1.90 0.09 -6.07
CA CYS A 92 3.29 -0.26 -6.32
C CYS A 92 4.17 0.12 -5.12
N ALA A 93 5.15 -0.77 -4.84
CA ALA A 93 6.15 -0.59 -3.80
C ALA A 93 7.42 0.08 -4.33
N SER A 94 7.92 1.08 -3.61
CA SER A 94 9.27 1.61 -3.81
C SER A 94 9.99 1.69 -2.47
N VAL A 95 11.03 0.87 -2.28
CA VAL A 95 11.74 0.79 -1.00
C VAL A 95 12.92 1.75 -0.99
N LEU A 96 12.77 2.85 -0.22
CA LEU A 96 13.81 3.86 -0.01
C LEU A 96 14.18 3.92 1.48
N GLN A 97 15.47 3.81 1.78
CA GLN A 97 15.96 3.79 3.16
C GLN A 97 15.79 5.15 3.84
N ASP A 98 15.13 5.19 5.01
CA ASP A 98 14.93 6.40 5.83
C ASP A 98 14.26 7.58 5.06
N PHE A 99 13.34 7.25 4.13
CA PHE A 99 12.76 8.20 3.18
C PHE A 99 11.83 9.24 3.85
N TRP A 100 11.11 8.85 4.89
CA TRP A 100 10.12 9.71 5.54
C TRP A 100 10.74 10.73 6.50
N ASN A 101 11.95 11.19 6.19
CA ASN A 101 12.72 12.12 7.00
C ASN A 101 13.62 13.00 6.14
N GLN A 102 13.92 14.21 6.61
CA GLN A 102 14.87 15.15 5.99
C GLN A 102 16.33 14.72 6.32
N ASN A 103 16.76 13.58 5.76
CA ASN A 103 18.14 13.10 5.87
C ASN A 103 19.05 13.71 4.77
N PRO A 104 20.38 13.63 4.89
CA PRO A 104 21.30 14.20 3.87
C PRO A 104 21.11 13.61 2.46
N GLY A 105 20.54 12.42 2.32
CA GLY A 105 20.25 11.75 1.04
C GLY A 105 18.88 12.04 0.48
N PHE A 106 18.03 12.77 1.21
CA PHE A 106 16.60 12.93 0.88
C PHE A 106 16.36 13.50 -0.52
N ALA A 107 17.13 14.50 -0.94
CA ALA A 107 16.98 15.09 -2.28
C ALA A 107 17.18 14.05 -3.40
N ASN A 108 18.20 13.19 -3.30
CA ASN A 108 18.46 12.12 -4.26
C ASN A 108 17.39 11.02 -4.20
N GLN A 109 16.87 10.73 -3.00
CA GLN A 109 15.77 9.80 -2.83
C GLN A 109 14.47 10.34 -3.44
N LEU A 110 14.23 11.65 -3.35
CA LEU A 110 13.07 12.30 -3.96
C LEU A 110 13.12 12.22 -5.50
N GLU A 111 14.30 12.37 -6.11
CA GLU A 111 14.47 12.12 -7.55
C GLU A 111 14.23 10.65 -7.92
N THR A 112 14.70 9.71 -7.10
CA THR A 112 14.39 8.28 -7.29
C THR A 112 12.90 8.03 -7.16
N TRP A 113 12.24 8.62 -6.16
CA TRP A 113 10.79 8.54 -5.97
C TRP A 113 10.03 9.07 -7.19
N LYS A 114 10.46 10.20 -7.75
CA LYS A 114 9.89 10.78 -8.97
C LYS A 114 9.96 9.82 -10.16
N LYS A 115 11.13 9.21 -10.38
CA LYS A 115 11.31 8.18 -11.41
C LYS A 115 10.38 6.99 -11.20
N ARG A 116 10.20 6.54 -9.94
CA ARG A 116 9.26 5.44 -9.62
C ARG A 116 7.81 5.85 -9.87
N CYS A 117 7.43 7.05 -9.51
CA CYS A 117 6.09 7.57 -9.80
C CYS A 117 5.80 7.55 -11.30
N GLU A 118 6.74 8.01 -12.15
CA GLU A 118 6.60 7.97 -13.61
C GLU A 118 6.44 6.54 -14.13
N GLN A 119 7.29 5.60 -13.69
CA GLN A 119 7.25 4.20 -14.10
C GLN A 119 5.92 3.55 -13.71
N PHE A 120 5.50 3.71 -12.45
CA PHE A 120 4.30 3.07 -11.93
C PHE A 120 3.01 3.66 -12.48
N ALA A 121 2.97 4.97 -12.71
CA ALA A 121 1.87 5.60 -13.43
C ALA A 121 1.74 5.06 -14.87
N SER A 122 2.86 4.81 -15.55
CA SER A 122 2.88 4.20 -16.90
C SER A 122 2.32 2.78 -16.91
N LEU A 123 2.45 2.02 -15.79
CA LEU A 123 1.82 0.70 -15.62
C LEU A 123 0.32 0.78 -15.28
N GLY A 124 -0.22 1.96 -15.05
CA GLY A 124 -1.61 2.18 -14.66
C GLY A 124 -1.89 2.04 -13.17
N SER A 125 -0.84 2.10 -12.32
CA SER A 125 -1.04 2.11 -10.87
C SER A 125 -1.71 3.42 -10.42
N PRO A 126 -2.70 3.36 -9.51
CA PRO A 126 -3.25 4.56 -8.88
C PRO A 126 -2.48 4.99 -7.62
N ARG A 127 -1.57 4.16 -7.12
CA ARG A 127 -0.93 4.34 -5.81
C ARG A 127 0.53 3.92 -5.83
N ILE A 128 1.31 4.56 -4.97
CA ILE A 128 2.70 4.21 -4.68
C ILE A 128 2.91 4.28 -3.18
N TYR A 129 3.65 3.32 -2.61
CA TYR A 129 4.03 3.40 -1.20
C TYR A 129 5.53 3.17 -0.98
N CYS A 130 6.00 3.66 0.15
CA CYS A 130 7.30 3.33 0.69
C CYS A 130 7.15 2.86 2.14
N PRO A 131 7.70 1.69 2.51
CA PRO A 131 7.73 1.27 3.90
C PRO A 131 8.65 2.18 4.71
N SER A 132 8.33 2.36 5.99
CA SER A 132 9.22 3.05 6.91
C SER A 132 10.37 2.14 7.31
N THR A 133 11.52 2.34 6.69
CA THR A 133 12.73 1.52 6.87
C THR A 133 13.77 2.16 7.77
N THR A 134 13.43 3.23 8.50
CA THR A 134 14.33 3.91 9.44
C THR A 134 14.78 2.95 10.54
N ASN A 135 16.09 2.77 10.69
CA ASN A 135 16.70 1.86 11.67
C ASN A 135 17.79 2.51 12.56
N ARG A 136 18.00 3.83 12.40
CA ARG A 136 18.88 4.64 13.24
C ARG A 136 18.17 5.16 14.47
N LYS A 137 18.92 5.65 15.45
CA LYS A 137 18.34 6.40 16.57
C LYS A 137 17.66 7.67 16.04
N VAL A 138 16.40 7.87 16.40
CA VAL A 138 15.61 9.07 16.09
C VAL A 138 15.49 9.98 17.30
N THR A 139 15.20 11.25 17.03
CA THR A 139 15.04 12.32 18.03
C THR A 139 13.70 13.03 17.82
N ALA A 140 13.33 13.95 18.71
CA ALA A 140 12.16 14.79 18.53
C ALA A 140 12.22 15.65 17.23
N GLU A 141 13.43 16.02 16.81
CA GLU A 141 13.62 16.81 15.59
C GLU A 141 13.28 16.02 14.32
N ASP A 142 13.53 14.70 14.31
CA ASP A 142 13.10 13.83 13.21
C ASP A 142 11.58 13.88 13.03
N TYR A 143 10.82 13.82 14.12
CA TYR A 143 9.35 13.89 14.08
C TYR A 143 8.83 15.29 13.66
N LYS A 144 9.60 16.36 13.92
CA LYS A 144 9.26 17.70 13.42
C LYS A 144 9.53 17.85 11.93
N ALA A 145 10.59 17.20 11.42
CA ALA A 145 11.01 17.28 10.02
C ALA A 145 10.22 16.33 9.10
N ALA A 146 9.75 15.17 9.62
CA ALA A 146 9.06 14.17 8.82
C ALA A 146 7.84 14.69 8.05
N PRO A 147 6.96 15.57 8.58
CA PRO A 147 5.85 16.11 7.81
C PRO A 147 6.24 16.85 6.53
N ASP A 148 7.41 17.49 6.51
CA ASP A 148 7.91 18.19 5.31
C ASP A 148 8.40 17.19 4.25
N ALA A 149 9.09 16.11 4.64
CA ALA A 149 9.48 15.04 3.73
C ALA A 149 8.24 14.36 3.13
N ILE A 150 7.25 14.05 3.96
CA ILE A 150 5.97 13.46 3.56
C ILE A 150 5.23 14.36 2.55
N ARG A 151 5.20 15.67 2.80
CA ARG A 151 4.57 16.63 1.89
C ARG A 151 5.25 16.66 0.54
N GLN A 152 6.58 16.74 0.50
CA GLN A 152 7.36 16.75 -0.75
C GLN A 152 7.17 15.45 -1.55
N ALA A 153 7.14 14.29 -0.89
CA ALA A 153 6.83 13.02 -1.56
C ALA A 153 5.40 13.00 -2.13
N GLY A 154 4.44 13.58 -1.42
CA GLY A 154 3.07 13.78 -1.89
C GLY A 154 2.97 14.70 -3.10
N ASP A 155 3.70 15.82 -3.09
CA ASP A 155 3.76 16.77 -4.22
C ASP A 155 4.30 16.10 -5.49
N VAL A 156 5.33 15.26 -5.34
CA VAL A 156 5.90 14.50 -6.47
C VAL A 156 4.90 13.49 -6.99
N ALA A 157 4.31 12.65 -6.13
CA ALA A 157 3.35 11.62 -6.55
C ALA A 157 2.12 12.23 -7.25
N LYS A 158 1.65 13.38 -6.78
CA LYS A 158 0.53 14.13 -7.37
C LYS A 158 0.76 14.51 -8.83
N GLN A 159 2.00 14.81 -9.24
CA GLN A 159 2.34 15.17 -10.62
C GLN A 159 2.04 14.02 -11.60
N PHE A 160 2.02 12.79 -11.11
CA PHE A 160 1.74 11.57 -11.87
C PHE A 160 0.35 10.99 -11.58
N ASN A 161 -0.52 11.71 -10.89
CA ASN A 161 -1.85 11.26 -10.45
C ASN A 161 -1.80 10.01 -9.55
N LEU A 162 -0.74 9.84 -8.76
CA LEU A 162 -0.59 8.75 -7.81
C LEU A 162 -0.90 9.23 -6.39
N ILE A 163 -1.59 8.40 -5.62
CA ILE A 163 -1.68 8.54 -4.17
C ILE A 163 -0.36 8.04 -3.56
N SER A 164 0.30 8.88 -2.76
CA SER A 164 1.47 8.51 -1.96
C SER A 164 1.02 7.87 -0.66
N MET A 165 1.60 6.73 -0.27
CA MET A 165 1.22 6.04 0.97
C MET A 165 2.43 5.74 1.83
N ILE A 166 2.22 5.75 3.14
CA ILE A 166 3.22 5.36 4.13
C ILE A 166 2.80 4.02 4.72
N GLU A 167 3.64 3.01 4.57
CA GLU A 167 3.55 1.79 5.34
C GLU A 167 4.34 1.95 6.64
N PHE A 168 3.67 1.89 7.79
CA PHE A 168 4.38 1.76 9.05
C PHE A 168 4.94 0.34 9.19
N ALA A 169 6.13 0.21 9.76
CA ALA A 169 6.77 -1.08 9.91
C ALA A 169 7.19 -1.29 11.37
N ARG A 170 6.82 -2.43 11.98
CA ARG A 170 7.11 -2.76 13.38
C ARG A 170 8.59 -2.63 13.78
N SER A 171 9.48 -2.76 12.83
CA SER A 171 10.94 -2.65 13.01
C SER A 171 11.47 -1.24 12.81
N SER A 172 10.65 -0.31 12.31
CA SER A 172 11.09 1.07 12.11
C SER A 172 11.26 1.78 13.44
N THR A 173 12.29 2.61 13.54
CA THR A 173 12.51 3.49 14.69
C THR A 173 11.77 4.83 14.55
N LEU A 174 11.26 5.19 13.36
CA LEU A 174 10.54 6.43 13.11
C LEU A 174 9.02 6.21 13.06
N ILE A 175 8.52 5.35 12.16
CA ILE A 175 7.08 5.13 11.97
C ILE A 175 6.79 3.64 12.15
N ALA A 176 6.61 3.23 13.42
CA ALA A 176 6.42 1.82 13.79
C ALA A 176 4.95 1.42 14.01
N THR A 177 4.04 2.38 14.08
CA THR A 177 2.63 2.14 14.41
C THR A 177 1.68 2.93 13.52
N LEU A 178 0.44 2.45 13.37
CA LEU A 178 -0.64 3.16 12.70
C LEU A 178 -0.83 4.56 13.29
N SER A 179 -0.83 4.70 14.62
CA SER A 179 -1.00 5.97 15.32
C SER A 179 0.07 6.99 14.93
N THR A 180 1.35 6.58 14.90
CA THR A 180 2.45 7.47 14.49
C THR A 180 2.31 7.85 13.02
N SER A 181 1.98 6.90 12.13
CA SER A 181 1.75 7.16 10.70
C SER A 181 0.65 8.20 10.51
N LEU A 182 -0.51 8.01 11.14
CA LEU A 182 -1.64 8.94 11.06
C LEU A 182 -1.28 10.34 11.56
N ASN A 183 -0.55 10.44 12.69
CA ASN A 183 -0.15 11.74 13.25
C ASN A 183 0.76 12.51 12.28
N LEU A 184 1.75 11.85 11.66
CA LEU A 184 2.67 12.49 10.74
C LEU A 184 1.99 12.86 9.40
N ILE A 185 1.14 11.98 8.85
CA ILE A 185 0.36 12.27 7.63
C ILE A 185 -0.56 13.47 7.86
N ARG A 186 -1.26 13.51 9.00
CA ARG A 186 -2.15 14.63 9.33
C ARG A 186 -1.39 15.93 9.59
N ALA A 187 -0.19 15.87 10.17
CA ALA A 187 0.70 17.01 10.32
C ALA A 187 1.24 17.52 8.97
N ALA A 188 1.52 16.62 8.03
CA ALA A 188 1.89 16.99 6.66
C ALA A 188 0.76 17.71 5.93
N ALA A 189 -0.50 17.47 6.28
CA ALA A 189 -1.70 18.11 5.75
C ALA A 189 -1.76 18.10 4.19
N HIS A 190 -1.26 17.03 3.56
CA HIS A 190 -1.21 16.92 2.10
C HIS A 190 -2.36 16.02 1.60
N PRO A 191 -3.23 16.51 0.68
CA PRO A 191 -4.43 15.77 0.27
C PRO A 191 -4.16 14.50 -0.52
N ASN A 192 -2.93 14.32 -1.00
CA ASN A 192 -2.52 13.17 -1.83
C ASN A 192 -1.67 12.16 -1.04
N VAL A 193 -1.58 12.29 0.28
CA VAL A 193 -0.84 11.35 1.15
C VAL A 193 -1.81 10.66 2.09
N HIS A 194 -1.80 9.33 2.06
CA HIS A 194 -2.74 8.50 2.81
C HIS A 194 -2.00 7.41 3.61
N PRO A 195 -2.58 6.92 4.70
CA PRO A 195 -2.08 5.74 5.40
C PRO A 195 -2.38 4.47 4.61
N MET A 196 -1.54 3.46 4.78
CA MET A 196 -1.87 2.07 4.52
C MET A 196 -1.74 1.25 5.80
N LEU A 197 -2.40 0.10 5.83
CA LEU A 197 -2.36 -0.83 6.96
C LEU A 197 -1.71 -2.14 6.49
N ASP A 198 -0.61 -2.53 7.13
CA ASP A 198 -0.09 -3.89 7.04
C ASP A 198 -0.55 -4.69 8.26
N CYS A 199 -1.33 -5.76 8.03
CA CYS A 199 -1.91 -6.56 9.11
C CYS A 199 -0.84 -7.25 9.96
N TYR A 200 0.28 -7.69 9.35
CA TYR A 200 1.38 -8.30 10.07
C TYR A 200 2.10 -7.28 10.96
N HIS A 201 2.47 -6.11 10.43
CA HIS A 201 3.11 -5.06 11.20
C HIS A 201 2.20 -4.52 12.30
N PHE A 202 0.91 -4.42 12.03
CA PHE A 202 -0.08 -3.99 13.01
C PHE A 202 -0.19 -4.97 14.18
N TRP A 203 -0.39 -6.26 13.90
CA TRP A 203 -0.65 -7.26 14.93
C TRP A 203 0.63 -7.74 15.66
N SER A 204 1.73 -7.90 14.94
CA SER A 204 3.02 -8.32 15.51
C SER A 204 3.79 -7.19 16.21
N GLY A 205 3.43 -5.93 15.96
CA GLY A 205 4.04 -4.75 16.58
C GLY A 205 3.38 -4.34 17.88
N MET A 206 3.38 -3.03 18.15
CA MET A 206 2.76 -2.42 19.33
C MET A 206 1.32 -1.97 19.12
N GLY A 207 0.76 -2.23 17.92
CA GLY A 207 -0.62 -1.88 17.60
C GLY A 207 -1.62 -2.62 18.47
N LYS A 208 -2.75 -1.97 18.75
CA LYS A 208 -3.91 -2.52 19.44
C LYS A 208 -5.10 -2.49 18.50
N PHE A 209 -6.04 -3.42 18.67
CA PHE A 209 -7.23 -3.47 17.83
C PHE A 209 -7.98 -2.12 17.81
N GLU A 210 -8.04 -1.44 18.95
CA GLU A 210 -8.69 -0.15 19.13
C GLU A 210 -8.01 0.98 18.34
N ASP A 211 -6.75 0.82 17.94
CA ASP A 211 -6.06 1.82 17.11
C ASP A 211 -6.72 1.97 15.72
N LEU A 212 -7.48 0.96 15.26
CA LEU A 212 -8.28 1.07 14.05
C LEU A 212 -9.39 2.13 14.16
N ASP A 213 -9.82 2.49 15.37
CA ASP A 213 -10.76 3.57 15.60
C ASP A 213 -10.21 4.95 15.27
N LEU A 214 -8.88 5.10 15.26
CA LEU A 214 -8.19 6.33 14.87
C LEU A 214 -8.36 6.67 13.39
N LEU A 215 -8.66 5.67 12.53
CA LEU A 215 -8.94 5.89 11.11
C LEU A 215 -10.23 6.68 10.93
N LYS A 216 -10.17 7.74 10.12
CA LYS A 216 -11.37 8.44 9.65
C LYS A 216 -12.01 7.65 8.49
N PRO A 217 -13.31 7.79 8.26
CA PRO A 217 -13.97 7.19 7.11
C PRO A 217 -13.28 7.59 5.79
N GLY A 218 -12.93 6.59 4.95
CA GLY A 218 -12.30 6.81 3.65
C GLY A 218 -10.82 7.27 3.69
N GLU A 219 -10.19 7.32 4.87
CA GLU A 219 -8.78 7.77 5.00
C GLU A 219 -7.76 6.70 4.55
N LEU A 220 -8.09 5.41 4.75
CA LEU A 220 -7.20 4.30 4.43
C LEU A 220 -7.16 4.04 2.92
N ALA A 221 -5.97 4.00 2.33
CA ALA A 221 -5.82 3.84 0.88
C ALA A 221 -5.45 2.43 0.43
N HIS A 222 -4.81 1.61 1.27
CA HIS A 222 -4.36 0.27 0.91
C HIS A 222 -4.18 -0.63 2.13
N VAL A 223 -4.26 -1.96 1.92
CA VAL A 223 -4.07 -2.95 2.99
C VAL A 223 -3.17 -4.08 2.51
N HIS A 224 -2.11 -4.37 3.27
CA HIS A 224 -1.40 -5.63 3.19
C HIS A 224 -2.06 -6.66 4.09
N PHE A 225 -2.34 -7.83 3.52
CA PHE A 225 -3.20 -8.86 4.09
C PHE A 225 -2.40 -10.13 4.35
N GLN A 226 -1.88 -10.26 5.57
CA GLN A 226 -1.11 -11.42 6.02
C GLN A 226 -1.57 -11.82 7.42
N ASP A 227 -1.16 -13.03 7.82
CA ASP A 227 -1.41 -13.56 9.16
C ASP A 227 -0.10 -13.68 9.95
N THR A 228 -0.20 -13.90 11.26
CA THR A 228 0.94 -14.08 12.18
C THR A 228 0.89 -15.44 12.84
N PRO A 229 2.04 -16.13 13.01
CA PRO A 229 2.07 -17.40 13.71
C PRO A 229 1.86 -17.25 15.23
N ASP A 230 1.47 -18.34 15.88
CA ASP A 230 1.42 -18.43 17.35
C ASP A 230 2.79 -18.79 17.91
N ILE A 231 3.69 -17.82 17.93
CA ILE A 231 5.05 -17.93 18.46
C ILE A 231 5.40 -16.68 19.28
N PRO A 232 6.44 -16.71 20.13
CA PRO A 232 6.92 -15.52 20.82
C PRO A 232 7.22 -14.37 19.85
N ARG A 233 6.80 -13.13 20.21
CA ARG A 233 6.94 -11.95 19.34
C ARG A 233 8.39 -11.62 18.97
N GLU A 234 9.34 -12.01 19.82
CA GLU A 234 10.77 -11.85 19.62
C GLU A 234 11.29 -12.65 18.42
N LEU A 235 10.57 -13.72 18.03
CA LEU A 235 10.90 -14.58 16.89
C LEU A 235 10.27 -14.10 15.57
N PHE A 236 9.44 -13.06 15.59
CA PHE A 236 8.83 -12.53 14.38
C PHE A 236 9.84 -11.87 13.45
N SER A 237 9.83 -12.30 12.19
CA SER A 237 10.62 -11.76 11.09
C SER A 237 9.78 -11.66 9.83
N GLN A 238 10.29 -11.11 8.75
CA GLN A 238 9.59 -11.09 7.46
C GLN A 238 9.24 -12.50 6.96
N THR A 239 10.09 -13.50 7.27
CA THR A 239 9.86 -14.90 6.87
C THR A 239 8.92 -15.68 7.79
N THR A 240 8.34 -15.06 8.80
CA THR A 240 7.30 -15.67 9.65
C THR A 240 5.89 -15.20 9.32
N ARG A 241 5.70 -14.38 8.27
CA ARG A 241 4.38 -14.01 7.77
C ARG A 241 3.67 -15.25 7.21
N LEU A 242 2.39 -15.42 7.51
CA LEU A 242 1.58 -16.54 7.05
C LEU A 242 0.52 -16.09 6.03
N ILE A 243 0.06 -17.04 5.23
CA ILE A 243 -1.12 -16.83 4.38
C ILE A 243 -2.32 -16.53 5.30
N PRO A 244 -3.18 -15.55 4.97
CA PRO A 244 -4.37 -15.25 5.77
C PRO A 244 -5.22 -16.49 6.06
N GLY A 245 -5.51 -16.71 7.34
CA GLY A 245 -6.24 -17.86 7.84
C GLY A 245 -5.37 -19.00 8.39
N ASP A 246 -4.05 -18.94 8.26
CA ASP A 246 -3.11 -19.92 8.82
C ASP A 246 -2.58 -19.53 10.22
N GLY A 247 -2.92 -18.35 10.73
CA GLY A 247 -2.36 -17.81 11.95
C GLY A 247 -3.41 -17.37 12.98
N ILE A 248 -2.97 -16.50 13.88
CA ILE A 248 -3.76 -16.07 15.05
C ILE A 248 -4.28 -14.62 14.96
N THR A 249 -3.94 -13.90 13.89
CA THR A 249 -4.43 -12.52 13.72
C THR A 249 -5.95 -12.54 13.57
N PRO A 250 -6.71 -11.72 14.30
CA PRO A 250 -8.16 -11.67 14.17
C PRO A 250 -8.59 -10.95 12.87
N LEU A 251 -8.15 -11.49 11.72
CA LEU A 251 -8.29 -10.86 10.41
C LEU A 251 -9.75 -10.57 10.05
N ASP A 252 -10.67 -11.49 10.37
CA ASP A 252 -12.09 -11.27 10.09
C ASP A 252 -12.66 -10.07 10.89
N ARG A 253 -12.19 -9.83 12.10
CA ARG A 253 -12.56 -8.64 12.90
C ARG A 253 -11.92 -7.38 12.34
N ILE A 254 -10.65 -7.46 11.93
CA ILE A 254 -9.93 -6.33 11.31
C ILE A 254 -10.66 -5.92 10.03
N LEU A 255 -10.96 -6.86 9.13
CA LEU A 255 -11.64 -6.55 7.86
C LEU A 255 -13.02 -5.94 8.07
N ARG A 256 -13.83 -6.47 9.03
CA ARG A 256 -15.12 -5.84 9.39
C ARG A 256 -14.94 -4.40 9.85
N LYS A 257 -13.94 -4.15 10.71
CA LYS A 257 -13.65 -2.79 11.19
C LYS A 257 -13.23 -1.86 10.06
N LEU A 258 -12.43 -2.34 9.11
CA LEU A 258 -12.05 -1.55 7.93
C LEU A 258 -13.25 -1.25 7.02
N ALA A 259 -14.16 -2.21 6.84
CA ALA A 259 -15.41 -1.99 6.10
C ALA A 259 -16.31 -0.95 6.79
N GLU A 260 -16.43 -0.98 8.13
CA GLU A 260 -17.12 0.07 8.92
C GLU A 260 -16.50 1.46 8.73
N LYS A 261 -15.19 1.53 8.47
CA LYS A 261 -14.46 2.76 8.14
C LYS A 261 -14.56 3.14 6.65
N GLY A 262 -15.34 2.41 5.86
CA GLY A 262 -15.56 2.68 4.44
C GLY A 262 -14.42 2.22 3.52
N TYR A 263 -13.60 1.26 3.95
CA TYR A 263 -12.58 0.69 3.08
C TYR A 263 -13.17 -0.40 2.16
N GLU A 264 -13.04 -0.20 0.86
CA GLU A 264 -13.50 -1.10 -0.21
C GLU A 264 -12.37 -1.43 -1.19
N GLY A 265 -11.12 -1.26 -0.76
CA GLY A 265 -9.93 -1.41 -1.60
C GLY A 265 -9.43 -2.84 -1.72
N ALA A 266 -8.20 -2.94 -2.23
CA ALA A 266 -7.52 -4.21 -2.37
C ALA A 266 -6.92 -4.69 -1.04
N LEU A 267 -6.98 -6.01 -0.83
CA LEU A 267 -6.28 -6.75 0.21
C LEU A 267 -5.10 -7.46 -0.46
N SER A 268 -3.91 -6.91 -0.34
CA SER A 268 -2.72 -7.38 -1.04
C SER A 268 -1.90 -8.33 -0.17
N VAL A 269 -1.75 -9.57 -0.63
CA VAL A 269 -1.01 -10.62 0.11
C VAL A 269 0.49 -10.47 -0.16
N GLU A 270 1.22 -10.02 0.86
CA GLU A 270 2.66 -9.84 0.82
C GLU A 270 3.37 -10.86 1.71
N LEU A 271 4.05 -11.84 1.11
CA LEU A 271 4.71 -12.92 1.82
C LEU A 271 6.18 -13.06 1.39
N PHE A 272 7.03 -13.37 2.37
CA PHE A 272 8.47 -13.52 2.18
C PHE A 272 8.94 -14.97 2.44
N LEU A 273 8.00 -15.93 2.45
CA LEU A 273 8.27 -17.35 2.67
C LEU A 273 9.04 -17.92 1.47
N PRO A 274 10.25 -18.48 1.67
CA PRO A 274 11.07 -18.99 0.57
C PRO A 274 10.37 -20.02 -0.30
N GLU A 275 9.55 -20.89 0.29
CA GLU A 275 8.78 -21.92 -0.41
C GLU A 275 7.72 -21.33 -1.36
N LEU A 276 7.12 -20.18 -1.00
CA LEU A 276 6.17 -19.50 -1.88
C LEU A 276 6.90 -18.68 -2.95
N GLN A 277 7.99 -18.02 -2.58
CA GLN A 277 8.80 -17.23 -3.51
C GLN A 277 9.40 -18.06 -4.63
N GLN A 278 9.77 -19.33 -4.36
CA GLN A 278 10.36 -20.26 -5.30
C GLN A 278 9.34 -21.24 -5.89
N GLY A 279 8.11 -21.26 -5.38
CA GLY A 279 7.03 -22.13 -5.82
C GLY A 279 6.49 -21.78 -7.22
N ASP A 280 5.70 -22.68 -7.80
CA ASP A 280 4.96 -22.40 -9.02
C ASP A 280 3.92 -21.30 -8.78
N PRO A 281 3.96 -20.16 -9.50
CA PRO A 281 3.12 -19.00 -9.21
C PRO A 281 1.62 -19.29 -9.30
N GLN A 282 1.18 -20.19 -10.20
CA GLN A 282 -0.23 -20.54 -10.32
C GLN A 282 -0.70 -21.35 -9.10
N GLN A 283 0.10 -22.31 -8.65
CA GLN A 283 -0.22 -23.11 -7.46
C GLN A 283 -0.22 -22.24 -6.20
N VAL A 284 0.79 -21.40 -6.03
CA VAL A 284 0.90 -20.43 -4.92
C VAL A 284 -0.31 -19.51 -4.89
N ALA A 285 -0.68 -18.91 -6.02
CA ALA A 285 -1.83 -18.04 -6.09
C ALA A 285 -3.16 -18.75 -5.84
N THR A 286 -3.30 -20.00 -6.29
CA THR A 286 -4.49 -20.82 -6.01
C THR A 286 -4.65 -21.11 -4.52
N GLN A 287 -3.56 -21.44 -3.83
CA GLN A 287 -3.54 -21.67 -2.39
C GLN A 287 -3.92 -20.39 -1.63
N ILE A 288 -3.28 -19.26 -1.98
CA ILE A 288 -3.55 -17.95 -1.38
C ILE A 288 -5.02 -17.57 -1.58
N ARG A 289 -5.52 -17.67 -2.81
CA ARG A 289 -6.90 -17.33 -3.14
C ARG A 289 -7.89 -18.12 -2.29
N THR A 290 -7.73 -19.43 -2.21
CA THR A 290 -8.64 -20.31 -1.47
C THR A 290 -8.74 -19.91 0.01
N LYS A 291 -7.59 -19.67 0.65
CA LYS A 291 -7.54 -19.30 2.09
C LYS A 291 -8.04 -17.88 2.34
N CYS A 292 -7.58 -16.93 1.54
CA CYS A 292 -7.96 -15.52 1.69
C CYS A 292 -9.47 -15.30 1.47
N GLU A 293 -10.06 -15.93 0.43
CA GLU A 293 -11.49 -15.82 0.17
C GLU A 293 -12.32 -16.40 1.33
N ALA A 294 -11.83 -17.46 2.01
CA ALA A 294 -12.51 -18.00 3.20
C ALA A 294 -12.53 -16.98 4.35
N VAL A 295 -11.40 -16.28 4.61
CA VAL A 295 -11.34 -15.22 5.63
C VAL A 295 -12.22 -14.04 5.23
N MET A 296 -12.16 -13.60 3.96
CA MET A 296 -12.96 -12.48 3.44
C MET A 296 -14.47 -12.78 3.52
N LYS A 297 -14.89 -14.02 3.21
CA LYS A 297 -16.29 -14.46 3.37
C LYS A 297 -16.73 -14.45 4.85
N LYS A 298 -15.89 -14.95 5.76
CA LYS A 298 -16.14 -14.89 7.21
C LYS A 298 -16.30 -13.45 7.71
N ALA A 299 -15.56 -12.53 7.12
CA ALA A 299 -15.64 -11.09 7.41
C ALA A 299 -16.85 -10.41 6.76
N GLY A 300 -17.47 -10.99 5.73
CA GLY A 300 -18.57 -10.40 4.96
C GLY A 300 -18.13 -9.34 3.95
N VAL A 301 -16.86 -9.41 3.49
CA VAL A 301 -16.27 -8.40 2.59
C VAL A 301 -15.90 -8.94 1.20
N LEU A 302 -16.27 -10.17 0.87
CA LEU A 302 -16.05 -10.77 -0.45
C LEU A 302 -17.26 -10.57 -1.36
#